data_904b3547fe41b3b7194b1051383f491b
#
_entry.id   904b3547fe41b3b7194b1051383f491b
#
_cell.length_a   1.000
_cell.length_b   1.000
_cell.length_c   1.000
_cell.angle_alpha   90.00
_cell.angle_beta   90.00
_cell.angle_gamma   90.00
#
_symmetry.space_group_name_H-M   'P 1'
#
loop_
_entity.id
_entity.type
_entity.pdbx_description
1 polymer ?
#
loop_
_entity_poly.entity_id
_entity_poly.type
_entity_poly.pdbx_seq_one_letter_code
_entity_poly.pdbx_strand_id
1 'polypeptide(L)'
;MNEATCLSTCISVDIKKYRIRLHKAMLHLLDNPPYVQLLVNPAERIVAIRAITKQEAGDQSHRINQKALSSDNSVEIYSRTFISKLCTVMPDLNEGNSYRINGEIILSEKIALFPLESIQCIISE
;
A
#
# COMPACT_ATOMS: atom_id res chain seq x y z
N MET A 1 -20.38 15.13 17.43
CA MET A 1 -19.03 14.78 17.36
C MET A 1 -18.78 13.69 16.33
N ASN A 2 -17.87 13.92 15.48
CA ASN A 2 -17.53 12.95 14.49
C ASN A 2 -16.11 12.58 14.56
N GLU A 3 -15.89 11.32 14.65
CA GLU A 3 -14.55 10.82 14.59
C GLU A 3 -14.34 10.21 13.25
N ALA A 4 -13.15 10.39 12.71
CA ALA A 4 -12.78 9.69 11.51
C ALA A 4 -12.87 8.20 11.78
N THR A 5 -13.58 7.49 10.93
CA THR A 5 -13.63 6.04 11.04
C THR A 5 -12.33 5.47 10.53
N CYS A 6 -11.65 4.72 11.38
CA CYS A 6 -10.40 4.06 11.02
C CYS A 6 -10.65 2.57 10.98
N LEU A 7 -10.35 1.95 9.85
CA LEU A 7 -10.54 0.53 9.63
C LEU A 7 -9.21 -0.14 9.40
N SER A 8 -9.02 -1.29 10.04
CA SER A 8 -7.77 -2.04 9.92
C SER A 8 -7.60 -2.62 8.53
N THR A 9 -6.37 -2.62 8.05
CA THR A 9 -6.02 -3.23 6.78
C THR A 9 -4.56 -3.64 6.82
N CYS A 10 -4.09 -4.28 5.76
CA CYS A 10 -2.68 -4.59 5.62
C CYS A 10 -2.32 -4.68 4.14
N ILE A 11 -1.03 -4.56 3.88
CA ILE A 11 -0.48 -4.80 2.54
C ILE A 11 0.64 -5.82 2.66
N SER A 12 0.95 -6.45 1.54
CA SER A 12 2.11 -7.34 1.46
C SER A 12 3.09 -6.77 0.47
N VAL A 13 4.38 -6.86 0.77
CA VAL A 13 5.43 -6.44 -0.15
C VAL A 13 6.39 -7.58 -0.38
N ASP A 14 6.78 -7.77 -1.63
CA ASP A 14 7.77 -8.76 -2.03
C ASP A 14 8.97 -7.98 -2.55
N ILE A 15 10.03 -7.97 -1.77
CA ILE A 15 11.19 -7.12 -2.07
C ILE A 15 11.86 -7.51 -3.39
N LYS A 16 12.05 -8.81 -3.59
CA LYS A 16 12.75 -9.30 -4.77
C LYS A 16 12.00 -8.99 -6.07
N LYS A 17 10.68 -9.05 -6.01
CA LYS A 17 9.84 -8.86 -7.20
C LYS A 17 9.34 -7.43 -7.35
N TYR A 18 9.68 -6.54 -6.42
CA TYR A 18 9.21 -5.14 -6.42
C TYR A 18 7.71 -5.07 -6.45
N ARG A 19 7.03 -6.01 -5.76
CA ARG A 19 5.59 -6.17 -5.84
C ARG A 19 4.93 -5.77 -4.54
N ILE A 20 3.85 -5.01 -4.67
CA ILE A 20 3.00 -4.63 -3.54
C ILE A 20 1.61 -5.22 -3.82
N ARG A 21 1.08 -5.96 -2.86
CA ARG A 21 -0.25 -6.55 -2.99
C ARG A 21 -1.22 -5.80 -2.11
N LEU A 22 -2.27 -5.29 -2.75
CA LEU A 22 -3.33 -4.52 -2.09
C LEU A 22 -4.58 -5.36 -2.06
N HIS A 23 -5.20 -5.49 -0.88
CA HIS A 23 -6.43 -6.25 -0.77
C HIS A 23 -7.59 -5.52 -1.43
N LYS A 24 -8.44 -6.28 -2.10
CA LYS A 24 -9.63 -5.74 -2.74
C LYS A 24 -10.52 -4.98 -1.76
N ALA A 25 -10.66 -5.50 -0.53
CA ALA A 25 -11.48 -4.86 0.49
C ALA A 25 -10.99 -3.44 0.79
N MET A 26 -9.66 -3.24 0.87
CA MET A 26 -9.10 -1.92 1.09
C MET A 26 -9.44 -0.98 -0.06
N LEU A 27 -9.31 -1.47 -1.29
CA LEU A 27 -9.58 -0.63 -2.46
C LEU A 27 -11.06 -0.26 -2.54
N HIS A 28 -11.96 -1.16 -2.15
CA HIS A 28 -13.38 -0.82 -2.09
C HIS A 28 -13.65 0.26 -1.06
N LEU A 29 -12.97 0.21 0.07
CA LEU A 29 -13.12 1.24 1.10
C LEU A 29 -12.56 2.59 0.64
N LEU A 30 -11.65 2.58 -0.31
CA LEU A 30 -11.13 3.79 -0.93
C LEU A 30 -11.95 4.21 -2.15
N ASP A 31 -13.14 3.65 -2.32
CA ASP A 31 -14.08 3.94 -3.41
C ASP A 31 -13.59 3.48 -4.77
N ASN A 32 -12.92 2.33 -4.82
CA ASN A 32 -12.46 1.73 -6.09
C ASN A 32 -11.73 2.75 -6.96
N PRO A 33 -10.64 3.32 -6.47
CA PRO A 33 -9.97 4.41 -7.19
C PRO A 33 -9.38 3.93 -8.51
N PRO A 34 -9.36 4.77 -9.53
CA PRO A 34 -8.69 4.42 -10.79
C PRO A 34 -7.17 4.41 -10.64
N TYR A 35 -6.64 5.18 -9.69
CA TYR A 35 -5.21 5.26 -9.42
C TYR A 35 -4.97 5.34 -7.92
N VAL A 36 -3.81 4.86 -7.48
CA VAL A 36 -3.34 5.09 -6.12
C VAL A 36 -1.95 5.69 -6.17
N GLN A 37 -1.61 6.43 -5.14
CA GLN A 37 -0.29 6.97 -4.95
C GLN A 37 0.38 6.21 -3.81
N LEU A 38 1.60 5.73 -4.05
CA LEU A 38 2.39 5.03 -3.04
C LEU A 38 3.43 5.99 -2.50
N LEU A 39 3.39 6.24 -1.22
CA LEU A 39 4.26 7.22 -0.58
C LEU A 39 5.00 6.59 0.59
N VAL A 40 6.23 7.01 0.79
CA VAL A 40 7.01 6.64 1.97
C VAL A 40 7.46 7.92 2.65
N ASN A 41 7.14 8.04 3.93
CA ASN A 41 7.61 9.16 4.74
C ASN A 41 8.74 8.64 5.64
N PRO A 42 10.00 8.94 5.32
CA PRO A 42 11.11 8.39 6.10
C PRO A 42 11.22 8.98 7.51
N ALA A 43 10.81 10.23 7.68
CA ALA A 43 10.87 10.86 8.99
C ALA A 43 9.89 10.23 9.96
N GLU A 44 8.67 9.96 9.52
CA GLU A 44 7.63 9.35 10.34
C GLU A 44 7.63 7.84 10.27
N ARG A 45 8.39 7.26 9.37
CA ARG A 45 8.48 5.83 9.13
C ARG A 45 7.09 5.24 8.86
N ILE A 46 6.42 5.82 7.89
CA ILE A 46 5.06 5.43 7.50
C ILE A 46 4.99 5.29 5.99
N VAL A 47 4.30 4.24 5.55
CA VAL A 47 3.89 4.11 4.15
C VAL A 47 2.45 4.60 4.05
N ALA A 48 2.14 5.34 2.99
CA ALA A 48 0.79 5.80 2.74
C ALA A 48 0.36 5.38 1.35
N ILE A 49 -0.90 4.97 1.24
CA ILE A 49 -1.51 4.66 -0.05
C ILE A 49 -2.75 5.55 -0.16
N ARG A 50 -2.72 6.46 -1.11
CA ARG A 50 -3.78 7.46 -1.28
C ARG A 50 -4.53 7.22 -2.58
N ALA A 51 -5.85 7.22 -2.50
CA ALA A 51 -6.69 7.15 -3.68
C ALA A 51 -6.63 8.49 -4.40
N ILE A 52 -6.42 8.46 -5.71
CA ILE A 52 -6.35 9.69 -6.49
C ILE A 52 -7.17 9.53 -7.77
N THR A 53 -7.58 10.67 -8.31
CA THR A 53 -8.33 10.70 -9.56
C THR A 53 -7.37 10.68 -10.75
N LYS A 54 -7.92 10.47 -11.93
CA LYS A 54 -7.11 10.50 -13.14
C LYS A 54 -6.44 11.85 -13.33
N GLN A 55 -7.11 12.94 -12.98
CA GLN A 55 -6.55 14.29 -13.13
C GLN A 55 -5.37 14.52 -12.18
N GLU A 56 -5.38 13.85 -11.03
CA GLU A 56 -4.30 13.98 -10.04
C GLU A 56 -3.12 13.05 -10.33
N ALA A 57 -3.28 12.11 -11.26
CA ALA A 57 -2.26 11.11 -11.51
C ALA A 57 -0.96 11.77 -12.00
N GLY A 58 0.15 11.29 -11.46
CA GLY A 58 1.47 11.79 -11.78
C GLY A 58 2.49 10.68 -11.68
N ASP A 59 3.75 11.06 -11.53
CA ASP A 59 4.87 10.11 -11.60
C ASP A 59 4.84 9.02 -10.54
N GLN A 60 4.23 9.31 -9.39
CA GLN A 60 4.19 8.33 -8.29
C GLN A 60 2.86 7.61 -8.20
N SER A 61 2.01 7.76 -9.21
CA SER A 61 0.71 7.12 -9.21
C SER A 61 0.77 5.80 -9.97
N HIS A 62 -0.13 4.91 -9.59
CA HIS A 62 -0.23 3.59 -10.20
C HIS A 62 -1.67 3.32 -10.56
N ARG A 63 -1.90 2.93 -11.79
CA ARG A 63 -3.23 2.61 -12.26
C ARG A 63 -3.71 1.31 -11.63
N ILE A 64 -4.96 1.30 -11.18
CA ILE A 64 -5.57 0.10 -10.63
C ILE A 64 -6.29 -0.63 -11.76
N ASN A 65 -5.96 -1.90 -11.95
CA ASN A 65 -6.61 -2.74 -12.96
C ASN A 65 -8.02 -3.05 -12.49
N GLN A 66 -9.01 -2.41 -13.11
CA GLN A 66 -10.40 -2.56 -12.70
C GLN A 66 -10.93 -3.97 -12.91
N LYS A 67 -10.39 -4.67 -13.89
CA LYS A 67 -10.76 -6.05 -14.14
C LYS A 67 -10.31 -6.96 -13.01
N ALA A 68 -9.08 -6.78 -12.55
CA ALA A 68 -8.57 -7.52 -11.41
C ALA A 68 -9.35 -7.16 -10.15
N LEU A 69 -9.70 -5.89 -10.00
CA LEU A 69 -10.46 -5.42 -8.86
C LEU A 69 -11.83 -6.09 -8.77
N SER A 70 -12.44 -6.42 -9.89
CA SER A 70 -13.76 -7.03 -9.89
C SER A 70 -13.70 -8.56 -9.79
N SER A 71 -12.59 -9.20 -10.12
CA SER A 71 -12.53 -10.66 -10.20
C SER A 71 -11.60 -11.31 -9.18
N ASP A 72 -10.57 -10.60 -8.74
CA ASP A 72 -9.56 -11.17 -7.84
C ASP A 72 -9.72 -10.66 -6.41
N ASN A 73 -9.09 -11.34 -5.46
CA ASN A 73 -9.12 -10.92 -4.06
C ASN A 73 -8.12 -9.82 -3.76
N SER A 74 -7.16 -9.60 -4.63
CA SER A 74 -6.14 -8.59 -4.44
C SER A 74 -5.67 -8.06 -5.78
N VAL A 75 -5.06 -6.89 -5.73
CA VAL A 75 -4.47 -6.24 -6.90
C VAL A 75 -2.98 -6.09 -6.63
N GLU A 76 -2.16 -6.38 -7.62
CA GLU A 76 -0.71 -6.28 -7.49
C GLU A 76 -0.20 -5.08 -8.25
N ILE A 77 0.69 -4.35 -7.61
CA ILE A 77 1.37 -3.20 -8.21
C ILE A 77 2.87 -3.48 -8.15
N TYR A 78 3.59 -3.12 -9.19
CA TYR A 78 5.03 -3.29 -9.25
C TYR A 78 5.68 -1.91 -9.27
N SER A 79 6.58 -1.65 -8.33
CA SER A 79 7.24 -0.36 -8.24
C SER A 79 8.64 -0.50 -7.64
N ARG A 80 9.65 -0.35 -8.49
CA ARG A 80 11.04 -0.35 -8.02
C ARG A 80 11.31 0.85 -7.15
N THR A 81 10.78 2.01 -7.53
CA THR A 81 11.00 3.24 -6.79
C THR A 81 10.47 3.14 -5.36
N PHE A 82 9.25 2.63 -5.22
CA PHE A 82 8.65 2.48 -3.89
C PHE A 82 9.45 1.49 -3.03
N ILE A 83 9.78 0.33 -3.59
CA ILE A 83 10.51 -0.69 -2.85
C ILE A 83 11.91 -0.19 -2.47
N SER A 84 12.57 0.54 -3.37
CA SER A 84 13.88 1.12 -3.06
C SER A 84 13.80 2.11 -1.90
N LYS A 85 12.78 2.96 -1.88
CA LYS A 85 12.59 3.91 -0.78
C LYS A 85 12.29 3.17 0.52
N LEU A 86 11.48 2.12 0.45
CA LEU A 86 11.17 1.32 1.63
C LEU A 86 12.43 0.70 2.21
N CYS A 87 13.28 0.13 1.36
CA CYS A 87 14.52 -0.50 1.81
C CYS A 87 15.53 0.52 2.34
N THR A 88 15.49 1.75 1.84
CA THR A 88 16.34 2.81 2.37
C THR A 88 15.93 3.16 3.81
N VAL A 89 14.63 3.22 4.07
CA VAL A 89 14.12 3.51 5.41
C VAL A 89 14.29 2.31 6.34
N MET A 90 14.17 1.11 5.79
CA MET A 90 14.24 -0.16 6.53
C MET A 90 15.37 -1.02 5.97
N PRO A 91 16.63 -0.69 6.27
CA PRO A 91 17.76 -1.40 5.64
C PRO A 91 17.89 -2.87 6.06
N ASP A 92 17.20 -3.28 7.12
CA ASP A 92 17.26 -4.66 7.57
C ASP A 92 16.36 -5.60 6.79
N LEU A 93 15.57 -5.09 5.87
CA LEU A 93 14.69 -5.95 5.06
C LEU A 93 15.52 -6.81 4.12
N ASN A 94 15.21 -8.10 4.12
CA ASN A 94 15.91 -9.09 3.31
C ASN A 94 15.21 -9.21 1.96
N GLU A 95 15.96 -9.05 0.87
CA GLU A 95 15.35 -9.10 -0.46
C GLU A 95 14.79 -10.48 -0.83
N GLY A 96 15.18 -11.52 -0.13
CA GLY A 96 14.63 -12.85 -0.36
C GLY A 96 13.30 -13.09 0.32
N ASN A 97 12.82 -12.15 1.12
CA ASN A 97 11.61 -12.31 1.93
C ASN A 97 10.48 -11.43 1.47
N SER A 98 9.27 -11.82 1.90
CA SER A 98 8.09 -10.99 1.75
C SER A 98 7.68 -10.50 3.13
N TYR A 99 7.01 -9.37 3.18
CA TYR A 99 6.64 -8.74 4.44
C TYR A 99 5.19 -8.28 4.41
N ARG A 100 4.59 -8.25 5.59
CA ARG A 100 3.25 -7.68 5.78
C ARG A 100 3.41 -6.42 6.61
N ILE A 101 2.69 -5.38 6.22
CA ILE A 101 2.63 -4.14 6.98
C ILE A 101 1.18 -3.88 7.32
N ASN A 102 0.89 -3.76 8.61
CA ASN A 102 -0.46 -3.48 9.08
C ASN A 102 -0.70 -1.98 9.13
N GLY A 103 -1.93 -1.58 8.91
CA GLY A 103 -2.25 -0.18 8.90
C GLY A 103 -3.73 0.08 9.08
N GLU A 104 -4.12 1.31 8.81
CA GLU A 104 -5.49 1.77 8.98
C GLU A 104 -5.91 2.64 7.82
N ILE A 105 -7.18 2.54 7.48
CA ILE A 105 -7.78 3.37 6.44
C ILE A 105 -8.53 4.51 7.09
N ILE A 106 -8.25 5.73 6.66
CA ILE A 106 -8.99 6.92 7.08
C ILE A 106 -9.97 7.23 5.97
N LEU A 107 -11.23 6.84 6.17
CA LEU A 107 -12.24 6.91 5.11
C LEU A 107 -12.47 8.32 4.62
N SER A 108 -12.48 9.29 5.52
CA SER A 108 -12.77 10.68 5.15
C SER A 108 -11.71 11.26 4.24
N GLU A 109 -10.49 10.73 4.25
CA GLU A 109 -9.38 11.25 3.47
C GLU A 109 -8.97 10.35 2.32
N LYS A 110 -9.62 9.19 2.19
CA LYS A 110 -9.31 8.23 1.14
C LYS A 110 -7.84 7.85 1.13
N ILE A 111 -7.31 7.59 2.32
CA ILE A 111 -5.90 7.24 2.49
C ILE A 111 -5.78 6.08 3.46
N ALA A 112 -4.78 5.23 3.24
CA ALA A 112 -4.41 4.16 4.15
C ALA A 112 -2.99 4.43 4.63
N LEU A 113 -2.77 4.31 5.94
CA LEU A 113 -1.47 4.58 6.56
C LEU A 113 -0.94 3.30 7.19
N PHE A 114 0.32 3.01 6.95
CA PHE A 114 0.96 1.76 7.39
C PHE A 114 2.25 2.09 8.13
N PRO A 115 2.22 2.15 9.47
CA PRO A 115 3.44 2.39 10.25
C PRO A 115 4.44 1.26 10.04
N LEU A 116 5.69 1.61 9.75
CA LEU A 116 6.69 0.60 9.45
C LEU A 116 7.09 -0.23 10.67
N GLU A 117 6.82 0.25 11.86
CA GLU A 117 7.07 -0.56 13.06
C GLU A 117 6.18 -1.80 13.11
N SER A 118 5.11 -1.84 12.31
CA SER A 118 4.22 -3.00 12.25
C SER A 118 4.68 -4.06 11.25
N ILE A 119 5.80 -3.83 10.57
CA ILE A 119 6.25 -4.73 9.51
C ILE A 119 6.63 -6.10 10.08
N GLN A 120 6.19 -7.15 9.42
CA GLN A 120 6.42 -8.53 9.84
C GLN A 120 6.86 -9.35 8.63
N CYS A 121 7.87 -10.18 8.85
CA CYS A 121 8.29 -11.11 7.80
C CYS A 121 7.24 -12.21 7.64
N ILE A 122 6.88 -12.49 6.40
CA ILE A 122 5.96 -13.57 6.08
C ILE A 122 6.81 -14.80 5.80
N ILE A 123 6.67 -15.81 6.65
CA ILE A 123 7.42 -17.05 6.49
C ILE A 123 6.57 -18.00 5.68
N SER A 124 7.15 -18.43 4.56
CA SER A 124 6.48 -19.37 3.68
C SER A 124 6.97 -20.76 4.03
N GLU A 125 6.06 -21.68 4.17
CA GLU A 125 6.43 -23.06 4.50
C GLU A 125 6.18 -24.01 3.41
#